data_50e47f973cafe4e583ca314cafec9a5b
#
_entry.id   50e47f973cafe4e583ca314cafec9a5b
#
_cell.length_a   1.000
_cell.length_b   1.000
_cell.length_c   1.000
_cell.angle_alpha   90.00
_cell.angle_beta   90.00
_cell.angle_gamma   90.00
#
_symmetry.space_group_name_H-M   'P 1'
#
loop_
_entity.id
_entity.type
_entity.pdbx_description
1 polymer ?
#
loop_
_entity_poly.entity_id
_entity_poly.type
_entity_poly.pdbx_seq_one_letter_code
_entity_poly.pdbx_strand_id
1 'polypeptide(L)'
;YSEIWVNGRQMVGFGQSGNGLISGYNTRNRVILTDNARPGENFTIYVLGVNGPVGKLPDNYIWVRNAVVDFYTDGLPINPAWNNVGKIYTIDENLNSIIAPGTKVEKIADGFSFTEGPVWHPDGYLLFSDPNTNTIYRYDPKNHNVTVFMSHSGYTGADIGEYGQPGSNGLAIDKEGRLIVAQHGNRRVIRHEKKGPVTIISDNYDGKKLNSPNDVIVRSDGTVYFTDPPYGLPHFYDDTRKETPHQGVYMVKNGKTILLTTDLGGPNGIAFSPDEKYLYVTNWDIRDIHRTKTLWRYEVQADGTLRNGKVFFDWNLTEDDEALDGMKVDKEGNLYVSAPGGLWILNAAGKLLGKIVTPERPANMAWGDDGKTLYMTAHTSLYKIRIKSGGKFSWQ
;
A
#
# COMPACT_ATOMS: atom_id res chain seq x y z
N TYR A 1 14.35 -5.38 -17.33
CA TYR A 1 12.92 -5.62 -17.49
C TYR A 1 12.66 -7.05 -17.92
N SER A 2 11.76 -7.74 -17.24
CA SER A 2 11.32 -9.07 -17.64
C SER A 2 9.81 -9.22 -17.47
N GLU A 3 9.20 -9.99 -18.34
CA GLU A 3 7.78 -10.34 -18.28
C GLU A 3 7.62 -11.84 -18.45
N ILE A 4 6.64 -12.40 -17.73
CA ILE A 4 6.16 -13.77 -17.94
C ILE A 4 4.72 -13.71 -18.41
N TRP A 5 4.45 -14.33 -19.53
CA TRP A 5 3.15 -14.44 -20.14
C TRP A 5 2.73 -15.91 -20.22
N VAL A 6 1.50 -16.22 -19.85
CA VAL A 6 0.91 -17.56 -19.97
C VAL A 6 -0.33 -17.47 -20.84
N ASN A 7 -0.37 -18.23 -21.92
CA ASN A 7 -1.48 -18.26 -22.89
C ASN A 7 -1.91 -16.85 -23.35
N GLY A 8 -0.90 -15.97 -23.59
CA GLY A 8 -1.14 -14.61 -24.06
C GLY A 8 -1.55 -13.60 -22.97
N ARG A 9 -1.65 -14.01 -21.71
CA ARG A 9 -1.91 -13.13 -20.57
C ARG A 9 -0.61 -12.84 -19.82
N GLN A 10 -0.33 -11.56 -19.56
CA GLN A 10 0.78 -11.18 -18.69
C GLN A 10 0.48 -11.60 -17.24
N MET A 11 1.39 -12.34 -16.63
CA MET A 11 1.28 -12.85 -15.27
C MET A 11 2.18 -12.07 -14.32
N VAL A 12 3.37 -11.70 -14.77
CA VAL A 12 4.40 -11.01 -13.99
C VAL A 12 5.17 -10.06 -14.89
N GLY A 13 5.43 -8.84 -14.40
CA GLY A 13 6.40 -7.92 -15.00
C GLY A 13 7.33 -7.40 -13.92
N PHE A 14 8.64 -7.49 -14.14
CA PHE A 14 9.67 -7.02 -13.22
C PHE A 14 10.60 -6.02 -13.89
N GLY A 15 10.92 -4.96 -13.15
CA GLY A 15 11.64 -3.84 -13.69
C GLY A 15 10.84 -3.11 -14.76
N GLN A 16 11.46 -2.18 -15.45
CA GLN A 16 10.81 -1.41 -16.50
C GLN A 16 11.74 -1.15 -17.68
N SER A 17 11.16 -1.01 -18.86
CA SER A 17 11.89 -0.55 -20.04
C SER A 17 12.21 0.94 -19.89
N GLY A 18 13.49 1.30 -19.75
CA GLY A 18 13.94 2.69 -19.63
C GLY A 18 15.32 2.82 -19.00
N ASN A 19 15.78 4.04 -18.81
CA ASN A 19 17.13 4.32 -18.30
C ASN A 19 17.30 4.17 -16.79
N GLY A 20 16.32 3.63 -16.05
CA GLY A 20 16.32 3.51 -14.61
C GLY A 20 16.47 2.10 -14.10
N LEU A 21 17.18 1.98 -12.99
CA LEU A 21 17.28 0.78 -12.20
C LEU A 21 16.03 0.66 -11.34
N ILE A 22 15.13 -0.23 -11.74
CA ILE A 22 14.07 -0.66 -10.83
C ILE A 22 14.49 -2.02 -10.30
N SER A 23 14.58 -2.10 -8.96
CA SER A 23 15.00 -3.31 -8.28
C SER A 23 13.98 -4.44 -8.50
N GLY A 24 14.38 -5.44 -9.16
CA GLY A 24 13.71 -6.72 -9.42
C GLY A 24 14.76 -7.80 -9.59
N TYR A 25 16.01 -7.46 -9.24
CA TYR A 25 17.17 -8.31 -9.37
C TYR A 25 17.08 -9.48 -8.37
N ASN A 26 17.20 -10.71 -8.88
CA ASN A 26 17.13 -11.96 -8.12
C ASN A 26 15.80 -12.27 -7.41
N THR A 27 14.68 -11.70 -7.83
CA THR A 27 13.37 -12.08 -7.30
C THR A 27 12.96 -13.46 -7.84
N ARG A 28 12.43 -14.31 -6.94
CA ARG A 28 11.81 -15.56 -7.32
C ARG A 28 10.43 -15.27 -7.90
N ASN A 29 10.21 -15.64 -9.15
CA ASN A 29 8.93 -15.49 -9.81
C ASN A 29 8.17 -16.80 -9.75
N ARG A 30 7.02 -16.82 -9.08
CA ARG A 30 6.06 -17.90 -9.18
C ARG A 30 4.86 -17.41 -9.98
N VAL A 31 4.51 -18.19 -10.98
CA VAL A 31 3.38 -17.91 -11.87
C VAL A 31 2.48 -19.12 -11.84
N ILE A 32 1.19 -18.89 -11.57
CA ILE A 32 0.19 -19.95 -11.63
C ILE A 32 -0.15 -20.18 -13.09
N LEU A 33 0.08 -21.38 -13.56
CA LEU A 33 -0.31 -21.79 -14.90
C LEU A 33 -1.82 -22.05 -14.95
N THR A 34 -2.33 -22.77 -13.96
CA THR A 34 -3.77 -23.07 -13.78
C THR A 34 -4.02 -23.46 -12.32
N ASP A 35 -5.21 -23.20 -11.83
CA ASP A 35 -5.74 -23.70 -10.55
C ASP A 35 -6.59 -24.97 -10.74
N ASN A 36 -6.73 -25.47 -11.96
CA ASN A 36 -7.51 -26.64 -12.32
C ASN A 36 -6.86 -27.39 -13.48
N ALA A 37 -5.69 -27.99 -13.23
CA ALA A 37 -4.93 -28.73 -14.23
C ALA A 37 -5.70 -29.96 -14.75
N ARG A 38 -5.74 -30.12 -16.08
CA ARG A 38 -6.41 -31.27 -16.73
C ARG A 38 -5.38 -32.08 -17.55
N PRO A 39 -5.49 -33.40 -17.59
CA PRO A 39 -4.65 -34.21 -18.46
C PRO A 39 -4.74 -33.75 -19.93
N GLY A 40 -3.58 -33.54 -20.56
CA GLY A 40 -3.52 -33.10 -21.95
C GLY A 40 -3.64 -31.59 -22.16
N GLU A 41 -3.80 -30.80 -21.13
CA GLU A 41 -3.79 -29.34 -21.20
C GLU A 41 -2.39 -28.83 -21.56
N ASN A 42 -2.31 -27.88 -22.49
CA ASN A 42 -1.04 -27.28 -22.93
C ASN A 42 -0.99 -25.81 -22.49
N PHE A 43 0.14 -25.40 -21.95
CA PHE A 43 0.42 -24.00 -21.60
C PHE A 43 1.54 -23.48 -22.48
N THR A 44 1.33 -22.32 -23.08
CA THR A 44 2.38 -21.58 -23.77
C THR A 44 2.91 -20.50 -22.84
N ILE A 45 4.19 -20.60 -22.49
CA ILE A 45 4.85 -19.66 -21.57
C ILE A 45 5.85 -18.84 -22.39
N TYR A 46 5.69 -17.51 -22.38
CA TYR A 46 6.67 -16.59 -22.93
C TYR A 46 7.39 -15.89 -21.79
N VAL A 47 8.70 -15.87 -21.84
CA VAL A 47 9.56 -15.07 -20.96
C VAL A 47 10.24 -14.02 -21.84
N LEU A 48 9.80 -12.78 -21.71
CA LEU A 48 10.41 -11.63 -22.37
C LEU A 48 11.44 -11.01 -21.43
N GLY A 49 12.67 -10.87 -21.89
CA GLY A 49 13.72 -10.15 -21.21
C GLY A 49 14.23 -9.00 -22.05
N VAL A 50 14.28 -7.79 -21.48
CA VAL A 50 14.86 -6.62 -22.14
C VAL A 50 16.00 -6.09 -21.28
N ASN A 51 17.23 -6.16 -21.81
CA ASN A 51 18.38 -5.50 -21.19
C ASN A 51 18.29 -3.99 -21.42
N GLY A 52 18.58 -3.22 -20.38
CA GLY A 52 18.79 -1.78 -20.50
C GLY A 52 20.04 -1.45 -21.33
N PRO A 53 20.31 -0.15 -21.54
CA PRO A 53 21.46 0.27 -22.33
C PRO A 53 22.75 -0.28 -21.73
N VAL A 54 23.53 -0.94 -22.57
CA VAL A 54 24.86 -1.48 -22.26
C VAL A 54 25.77 -0.32 -21.89
N GLY A 55 26.43 -0.38 -20.74
CA GLY A 55 27.45 0.60 -20.32
C GLY A 55 27.08 1.53 -19.17
N LYS A 56 25.92 1.38 -18.53
CA LYS A 56 25.62 2.01 -17.22
C LYS A 56 25.64 0.98 -16.10
N LEU A 57 26.39 1.24 -15.05
CA LEU A 57 26.42 0.40 -13.86
C LEU A 57 25.10 0.49 -13.06
N PRO A 58 24.59 -0.63 -12.47
CA PRO A 58 25.18 -1.97 -12.61
C PRO A 58 24.89 -2.56 -13.99
N ASP A 59 25.81 -3.43 -14.47
CA ASP A 59 25.61 -4.15 -15.72
C ASP A 59 24.31 -4.92 -15.67
N ASN A 60 23.44 -4.67 -16.64
CA ASN A 60 22.13 -5.29 -16.71
C ASN A 60 22.21 -6.65 -17.40
N TYR A 61 22.17 -7.73 -16.63
CA TYR A 61 22.08 -9.08 -17.14
C TYR A 61 20.73 -9.69 -16.78
N ILE A 62 20.10 -10.35 -17.74
CA ILE A 62 18.95 -11.22 -17.50
C ILE A 62 19.45 -12.66 -17.53
N TRP A 63 19.32 -13.33 -16.39
CA TRP A 63 19.65 -14.74 -16.25
C TRP A 63 18.40 -15.54 -15.93
N VAL A 64 18.06 -16.48 -16.82
CA VAL A 64 17.12 -17.55 -16.48
C VAL A 64 17.98 -18.75 -16.07
N ARG A 65 18.08 -19.01 -14.76
CA ARG A 65 18.90 -20.13 -14.26
C ARG A 65 18.18 -21.46 -14.39
N ASN A 66 16.91 -21.51 -14.04
CA ASN A 66 16.03 -22.66 -14.19
C ASN A 66 14.57 -22.23 -14.19
N ALA A 67 13.74 -23.06 -14.77
CA ALA A 67 12.29 -23.00 -14.64
C ALA A 67 11.83 -24.37 -14.10
N VAL A 68 11.00 -24.34 -13.06
CA VAL A 68 10.44 -25.56 -12.43
C VAL A 68 8.93 -25.45 -12.48
N VAL A 69 8.27 -26.52 -12.84
CA VAL A 69 6.81 -26.64 -12.76
C VAL A 69 6.48 -27.53 -11.56
N ASP A 70 5.77 -26.97 -10.60
CA ASP A 70 5.32 -27.66 -9.40
C ASP A 70 3.80 -27.89 -9.48
N PHE A 71 3.35 -29.01 -8.90
CA PHE A 71 1.94 -29.35 -8.76
C PHE A 71 1.57 -29.38 -7.26
N TYR A 72 0.48 -28.72 -6.91
CA TYR A 72 -0.04 -28.68 -5.54
C TYR A 72 -1.51 -29.07 -5.55
N THR A 73 -1.92 -29.91 -4.60
CA THR A 73 -3.32 -30.34 -4.43
C THR A 73 -4.12 -29.38 -3.56
N ASP A 74 -3.47 -28.67 -2.63
CA ASP A 74 -4.09 -27.84 -1.60
C ASP A 74 -3.62 -26.37 -1.62
N GLY A 75 -3.28 -25.86 -2.80
CA GLY A 75 -2.69 -24.53 -2.95
C GLY A 75 -1.18 -24.51 -2.72
N LEU A 76 -0.56 -23.33 -2.72
CA LEU A 76 0.86 -23.18 -2.44
C LEU A 76 1.15 -23.46 -0.97
N PRO A 77 2.14 -24.33 -0.65
CA PRO A 77 2.50 -24.55 0.74
C PRO A 77 3.07 -23.28 1.35
N ILE A 78 2.55 -22.90 2.51
CA ILE A 78 3.18 -21.85 3.33
C ILE A 78 4.45 -22.45 3.94
N ASN A 79 5.55 -21.72 3.87
CA ASN A 79 6.78 -22.11 4.54
C ASN A 79 6.53 -22.23 6.06
N PRO A 80 6.72 -23.39 6.69
CA PRO A 80 6.48 -23.56 8.12
C PRO A 80 7.27 -22.58 9.01
N ALA A 81 8.43 -22.11 8.54
CA ALA A 81 9.23 -21.10 9.23
C ALA A 81 8.57 -19.69 9.24
N TRP A 82 7.53 -19.46 8.44
CA TRP A 82 6.78 -18.22 8.40
C TRP A 82 5.69 -18.10 9.47
N ASN A 83 5.42 -19.19 10.16
CA ASN A 83 4.48 -19.19 11.27
C ASN A 83 5.14 -18.61 12.53
N ASN A 84 4.55 -17.54 13.07
CA ASN A 84 5.02 -16.86 14.27
C ASN A 84 6.41 -16.20 14.11
N VAL A 85 6.56 -15.42 13.09
CA VAL A 85 7.81 -14.71 12.77
C VAL A 85 7.95 -13.34 13.44
N GLY A 86 6.86 -12.79 14.00
CA GLY A 86 6.85 -11.49 14.66
C GLY A 86 6.79 -11.60 16.18
N LYS A 87 6.80 -10.44 16.83
CA LYS A 87 6.65 -10.29 18.28
C LYS A 87 5.55 -9.29 18.61
N ILE A 88 4.78 -9.58 19.65
CA ILE A 88 3.77 -8.67 20.20
C ILE A 88 4.29 -8.18 21.55
N TYR A 89 4.44 -6.88 21.70
CA TYR A 89 4.84 -6.23 22.95
C TYR A 89 3.62 -5.60 23.59
N THR A 90 3.20 -6.13 24.74
CA THR A 90 2.14 -5.58 25.57
C THR A 90 2.73 -4.49 26.46
N ILE A 91 2.24 -3.26 26.33
CA ILE A 91 2.60 -2.11 27.14
C ILE A 91 1.51 -1.83 28.15
N ASP A 92 0.26 -2.00 27.75
CA ASP A 92 -0.94 -1.90 28.59
C ASP A 92 -1.77 -3.18 28.45
N GLU A 93 -2.27 -3.71 29.57
CA GLU A 93 -3.03 -4.96 29.61
C GLU A 93 -4.33 -4.92 28.77
N ASN A 94 -4.88 -3.74 28.49
CA ASN A 94 -5.99 -3.58 27.59
C ASN A 94 -5.70 -4.05 26.16
N LEU A 95 -4.43 -4.21 25.77
CA LEU A 95 -4.08 -4.86 24.51
C LEU A 95 -4.65 -6.29 24.42
N ASN A 96 -4.78 -7.00 25.53
CA ASN A 96 -5.33 -8.36 25.56
C ASN A 96 -6.80 -8.44 25.15
N SER A 97 -7.55 -7.34 25.25
CA SER A 97 -8.92 -7.25 24.71
C SER A 97 -8.92 -7.18 23.18
N ILE A 98 -7.85 -6.68 22.57
CA ILE A 98 -7.67 -6.47 21.13
C ILE A 98 -6.97 -7.67 20.50
N ILE A 99 -5.86 -8.11 21.06
CA ILE A 99 -5.06 -9.25 20.60
C ILE A 99 -5.06 -10.33 21.69
N ALA A 100 -5.50 -11.53 21.35
CA ALA A 100 -5.49 -12.62 22.30
C ALA A 100 -4.04 -13.01 22.68
N PRO A 101 -3.74 -13.31 23.94
CA PRO A 101 -2.46 -13.88 24.32
C PRO A 101 -2.12 -15.13 23.48
N GLY A 102 -0.89 -15.21 23.01
CA GLY A 102 -0.44 -16.33 22.16
C GLY A 102 -0.82 -16.21 20.68
N THR A 103 -1.48 -15.11 20.26
CA THR A 103 -1.71 -14.82 18.84
C THR A 103 -0.39 -14.74 18.10
N LYS A 104 -0.35 -15.33 16.90
CA LYS A 104 0.86 -15.38 16.07
C LYS A 104 0.81 -14.35 14.97
N VAL A 105 1.98 -13.84 14.62
CA VAL A 105 2.21 -13.06 13.40
C VAL A 105 2.75 -13.99 12.34
N GLU A 106 2.07 -14.08 11.22
CA GLU A 106 2.42 -14.98 10.13
C GLU A 106 2.92 -14.18 8.91
N LYS A 107 4.04 -14.60 8.33
CA LYS A 107 4.43 -14.18 6.98
C LYS A 107 3.66 -15.03 5.97
N ILE A 108 3.11 -14.41 4.94
CA ILE A 108 2.23 -15.11 3.99
C ILE A 108 2.73 -15.05 2.55
N ALA A 109 3.56 -14.08 2.22
CA ALA A 109 4.23 -13.97 0.93
C ALA A 109 5.50 -13.12 1.04
N ASP A 110 6.42 -13.29 0.09
CA ASP A 110 7.62 -12.45 -0.07
C ASP A 110 8.08 -12.36 -1.52
N GLY A 111 9.20 -11.65 -1.74
CA GLY A 111 9.81 -11.52 -3.05
C GLY A 111 9.37 -10.29 -3.83
N PHE A 112 8.79 -9.30 -3.16
CA PHE A 112 8.43 -8.00 -3.73
C PHE A 112 9.58 -7.01 -3.63
N SER A 113 9.47 -5.87 -4.32
CA SER A 113 10.45 -4.78 -4.19
C SER A 113 10.13 -3.86 -3.03
N PHE A 114 8.88 -3.39 -2.94
CA PHE A 114 8.37 -2.62 -1.82
C PHE A 114 6.84 -2.72 -1.78
N THR A 115 6.28 -3.25 -0.72
CA THR A 115 4.84 -3.50 -0.63
C THR A 115 4.11 -2.38 0.10
N GLU A 116 3.02 -1.89 -0.50
CA GLU A 116 2.23 -0.76 -0.02
C GLU A 116 0.74 -0.89 -0.34
N GLY A 117 -0.06 0.03 0.19
CA GLY A 117 -1.44 0.30 -0.15
C GLY A 117 -2.36 -0.91 -0.15
N PRO A 118 -2.34 -1.78 0.88
CA PRO A 118 -3.16 -2.96 0.87
C PRO A 118 -4.65 -2.62 1.00
N VAL A 119 -5.49 -3.34 0.27
CA VAL A 119 -6.95 -3.26 0.39
C VAL A 119 -7.59 -4.63 0.18
N TRP A 120 -8.58 -4.94 1.00
CA TRP A 120 -9.38 -6.15 0.84
C TRP A 120 -10.50 -5.92 -0.18
N HIS A 121 -10.58 -6.81 -1.17
CA HIS A 121 -11.64 -6.76 -2.19
C HIS A 121 -12.87 -7.56 -1.74
N PRO A 122 -14.12 -7.11 -2.04
CA PRO A 122 -15.35 -7.84 -1.69
C PRO A 122 -15.40 -9.29 -2.15
N ASP A 123 -14.71 -9.61 -3.25
CA ASP A 123 -14.62 -10.97 -3.79
C ASP A 123 -13.70 -11.91 -2.99
N GLY A 124 -13.15 -11.45 -1.85
CA GLY A 124 -12.43 -12.29 -0.90
C GLY A 124 -10.93 -12.47 -1.19
N TYR A 125 -10.26 -11.43 -1.68
CA TYR A 125 -8.81 -11.40 -1.86
C TYR A 125 -8.21 -10.06 -1.45
N LEU A 126 -6.90 -10.03 -1.19
CA LEU A 126 -6.15 -8.82 -0.91
C LEU A 126 -5.54 -8.28 -2.20
N LEU A 127 -5.68 -6.99 -2.45
CA LEU A 127 -4.86 -6.24 -3.41
C LEU A 127 -3.81 -5.44 -2.64
N PHE A 128 -2.63 -5.28 -3.22
CA PHE A 128 -1.58 -4.42 -2.69
C PHE A 128 -0.68 -3.92 -3.81
N SER A 129 -0.14 -2.75 -3.61
CA SER A 129 0.79 -2.10 -4.54
C SER A 129 2.23 -2.55 -4.31
N ASP A 130 3.01 -2.58 -5.37
CA ASP A 130 4.47 -2.49 -5.35
C ASP A 130 4.87 -1.24 -6.16
N PRO A 131 4.99 -0.08 -5.49
CA PRO A 131 5.29 1.19 -6.15
C PRO A 131 6.58 1.15 -6.98
N ASN A 132 7.59 0.43 -6.51
CA ASN A 132 8.88 0.34 -7.19
C ASN A 132 8.78 -0.41 -8.53
N THR A 133 7.97 -1.45 -8.59
CA THR A 133 7.77 -2.26 -9.81
C THR A 133 6.58 -1.82 -10.64
N ASN A 134 5.88 -0.74 -10.23
CA ASN A 134 4.71 -0.23 -10.94
C ASN A 134 3.60 -1.28 -11.13
N THR A 135 3.36 -2.07 -10.07
CA THR A 135 2.49 -3.25 -10.13
C THR A 135 1.51 -3.27 -8.97
N ILE A 136 0.27 -3.68 -9.23
CA ILE A 136 -0.64 -4.13 -8.19
C ILE A 136 -0.70 -5.64 -8.24
N TYR A 137 -0.53 -6.27 -7.09
CA TYR A 137 -0.64 -7.71 -6.90
C TYR A 137 -1.97 -8.08 -6.24
N ARG A 138 -2.39 -9.30 -6.48
CA ARG A 138 -3.50 -9.96 -5.81
C ARG A 138 -2.97 -11.16 -5.01
N TYR A 139 -3.25 -11.20 -3.72
CA TYR A 139 -3.06 -12.37 -2.87
C TYR A 139 -4.42 -13.02 -2.61
N ASP A 140 -4.53 -14.32 -2.90
CA ASP A 140 -5.71 -15.13 -2.62
C ASP A 140 -5.46 -16.00 -1.38
N PRO A 141 -6.17 -15.77 -0.25
CA PRO A 141 -5.93 -16.51 0.99
C PRO A 141 -6.38 -17.98 0.95
N LYS A 142 -7.21 -18.36 -0.03
CA LYS A 142 -7.72 -19.74 -0.14
C LYS A 142 -6.66 -20.72 -0.62
N ASN A 143 -5.77 -20.25 -1.48
CA ASN A 143 -4.72 -21.07 -2.09
C ASN A 143 -3.31 -20.47 -1.92
N HIS A 144 -3.20 -19.36 -1.16
CA HIS A 144 -1.94 -18.64 -0.87
C HIS A 144 -1.20 -18.14 -2.11
N ASN A 145 -1.92 -17.92 -3.20
CA ASN A 145 -1.34 -17.49 -4.45
C ASN A 145 -1.20 -15.98 -4.52
N VAL A 146 -0.08 -15.52 -5.08
CA VAL A 146 0.10 -14.13 -5.49
C VAL A 146 0.17 -14.06 -7.00
N THR A 147 -0.64 -13.21 -7.59
CA THR A 147 -0.66 -12.96 -9.05
C THR A 147 -0.59 -11.47 -9.34
N VAL A 148 -0.10 -11.10 -10.53
CA VAL A 148 -0.23 -9.72 -11.01
C VAL A 148 -1.71 -9.43 -11.27
N PHE A 149 -2.23 -8.42 -10.58
CA PHE A 149 -3.56 -7.88 -10.86
C PHE A 149 -3.50 -6.82 -11.96
N MET A 150 -2.49 -5.93 -11.88
CA MET A 150 -2.31 -4.84 -12.82
C MET A 150 -0.85 -4.45 -12.94
N SER A 151 -0.33 -4.38 -14.16
CA SER A 151 0.95 -3.75 -14.47
C SER A 151 0.74 -2.29 -14.90
N HIS A 152 1.80 -1.46 -14.85
CA HIS A 152 1.74 -0.03 -15.13
C HIS A 152 0.69 0.68 -14.24
N SER A 153 0.66 0.28 -12.97
CA SER A 153 -0.40 0.66 -12.03
C SER A 153 -0.40 2.15 -11.67
N GLY A 154 0.75 2.82 -11.77
CA GLY A 154 0.89 4.21 -11.34
C GLY A 154 1.57 5.13 -12.35
N TYR A 155 2.30 4.60 -13.34
CA TYR A 155 2.99 5.41 -14.33
C TYR A 155 2.99 4.76 -15.71
N THR A 156 2.81 5.62 -16.71
CA THR A 156 2.74 5.22 -18.13
C THR A 156 3.67 6.03 -19.03
N GLY A 157 4.49 6.92 -18.45
CA GLY A 157 5.44 7.75 -19.20
C GLY A 157 6.71 6.98 -19.59
N ALA A 158 7.41 7.47 -20.63
CA ALA A 158 8.62 6.85 -21.17
C ALA A 158 9.86 7.09 -20.28
N ASP A 159 9.84 8.12 -19.43
CA ASP A 159 10.91 8.50 -18.49
C ASP A 159 10.82 7.80 -17.12
N ILE A 160 10.11 6.68 -17.07
CA ILE A 160 9.85 5.93 -15.84
C ILE A 160 11.14 5.57 -15.08
N GLY A 161 12.25 5.43 -15.77
CA GLY A 161 13.54 5.16 -15.16
C GLY A 161 14.11 6.26 -14.26
N GLU A 162 13.51 7.45 -14.28
CA GLU A 162 13.88 8.53 -13.35
C GLU A 162 13.22 8.37 -11.98
N TYR A 163 12.16 7.54 -11.89
CA TYR A 163 11.34 7.39 -10.71
C TYR A 163 11.80 6.23 -9.83
N GLY A 164 11.96 6.45 -8.53
CA GLY A 164 12.17 5.38 -7.56
C GLY A 164 10.89 4.59 -7.27
N GLN A 165 9.76 5.29 -7.22
CA GLN A 165 8.44 4.72 -6.94
C GLN A 165 7.40 5.20 -7.97
N PRO A 166 7.48 4.75 -9.23
CA PRO A 166 6.58 5.21 -10.27
C PRO A 166 5.14 4.66 -10.12
N GLY A 167 4.98 3.56 -9.40
CA GLY A 167 3.74 2.79 -9.34
C GLY A 167 2.59 3.45 -8.59
N SER A 168 1.54 2.68 -8.40
CA SER A 168 0.48 2.99 -7.43
C SER A 168 1.02 2.86 -6.01
N ASN A 169 0.41 3.61 -5.07
CA ASN A 169 0.65 3.46 -3.65
C ASN A 169 -0.65 3.06 -2.95
N GLY A 170 -1.39 3.95 -2.33
CA GLY A 170 -2.64 3.67 -1.64
C GLY A 170 -3.74 3.12 -2.55
N LEU A 171 -4.48 2.14 -2.04
CA LEU A 171 -5.64 1.54 -2.68
C LEU A 171 -6.86 1.64 -1.76
N ALA A 172 -8.02 1.87 -2.35
CA ALA A 172 -9.30 1.81 -1.65
C ALA A 172 -10.36 1.12 -2.50
N ILE A 173 -11.43 0.65 -1.88
CA ILE A 173 -12.61 0.11 -2.57
C ILE A 173 -13.80 1.00 -2.25
N ASP A 174 -14.57 1.40 -3.24
CA ASP A 174 -15.79 2.16 -3.03
C ASP A 174 -17.00 1.26 -2.74
N LYS A 175 -18.15 1.86 -2.47
CA LYS A 175 -19.40 1.13 -2.13
C LYS A 175 -19.88 0.19 -3.24
N GLU A 176 -19.57 0.49 -4.48
CA GLU A 176 -19.91 -0.33 -5.64
C GLU A 176 -18.88 -1.45 -5.88
N GLY A 177 -17.87 -1.56 -5.01
CA GLY A 177 -16.80 -2.55 -5.13
C GLY A 177 -15.78 -2.22 -6.23
N ARG A 178 -15.62 -0.93 -6.59
CA ARG A 178 -14.66 -0.47 -7.59
C ARG A 178 -13.35 -0.06 -6.91
N LEU A 179 -12.25 -0.38 -7.55
CA LEU A 179 -10.92 -0.06 -7.07
C LEU A 179 -10.57 1.41 -7.34
N ILE A 180 -10.18 2.11 -6.29
CA ILE A 180 -9.60 3.46 -6.34
C ILE A 180 -8.10 3.33 -6.12
N VAL A 181 -7.30 4.04 -6.91
CA VAL A 181 -5.85 3.93 -6.93
C VAL A 181 -5.21 5.31 -6.87
N ALA A 182 -4.35 5.52 -5.89
CA ALA A 182 -3.44 6.65 -5.84
C ALA A 182 -2.20 6.33 -6.71
N GLN A 183 -2.03 7.08 -7.80
CA GLN A 183 -0.94 6.88 -8.76
C GLN A 183 0.18 7.91 -8.54
N HIS A 184 1.32 7.45 -8.02
CA HIS A 184 2.48 8.32 -7.78
C HIS A 184 2.97 8.97 -9.07
N GLY A 185 3.40 8.17 -10.03
CA GLY A 185 4.06 8.66 -11.25
C GLY A 185 3.14 9.47 -12.16
N ASN A 186 1.89 9.05 -12.34
CA ASN A 186 0.89 9.80 -13.12
C ASN A 186 0.32 11.00 -12.35
N ARG A 187 0.63 11.14 -11.04
CA ARG A 187 0.25 12.28 -10.21
C ARG A 187 -1.27 12.49 -10.18
N ARG A 188 -2.02 11.41 -9.91
CA ARG A 188 -3.48 11.44 -9.94
C ARG A 188 -4.11 10.33 -9.09
N VAL A 189 -5.38 10.49 -8.77
CA VAL A 189 -6.24 9.44 -8.20
C VAL A 189 -7.23 9.00 -9.26
N ILE A 190 -7.32 7.71 -9.49
CA ILE A 190 -8.23 7.11 -10.48
C ILE A 190 -9.17 6.10 -9.84
N ARG A 191 -10.25 5.78 -10.56
CA ARG A 191 -11.15 4.67 -10.24
C ARG A 191 -11.23 3.70 -11.43
N HIS A 192 -11.03 2.44 -11.15
CA HIS A 192 -11.30 1.37 -12.10
C HIS A 192 -12.79 1.07 -12.15
N GLU A 193 -13.38 1.29 -13.30
CA GLU A 193 -14.77 0.95 -13.53
C GLU A 193 -14.91 -0.57 -13.75
N LYS A 194 -16.06 -1.14 -13.39
CA LYS A 194 -16.35 -2.57 -13.64
C LYS A 194 -16.32 -2.93 -15.13
N LYS A 195 -16.61 -1.95 -15.98
CA LYS A 195 -16.53 -2.05 -17.45
C LYS A 195 -16.12 -0.68 -18.00
N GLY A 196 -15.27 -0.69 -19.04
CA GLY A 196 -14.84 0.53 -19.71
C GLY A 196 -13.54 1.11 -19.19
N PRO A 197 -13.21 2.34 -19.59
CA PRO A 197 -11.96 3.00 -19.20
C PRO A 197 -11.98 3.41 -17.73
N VAL A 198 -10.79 3.68 -17.20
CA VAL A 198 -10.65 4.27 -15.86
C VAL A 198 -11.24 5.68 -15.81
N THR A 199 -11.82 6.04 -14.67
CA THR A 199 -12.26 7.41 -14.38
C THR A 199 -11.17 8.14 -13.61
N ILE A 200 -10.74 9.31 -14.09
CA ILE A 200 -9.87 10.21 -13.31
C ILE A 200 -10.75 10.86 -12.24
N ILE A 201 -10.42 10.61 -10.95
CA ILE A 201 -11.11 11.24 -9.81
C ILE A 201 -10.51 12.61 -9.55
N SER A 202 -9.18 12.70 -9.54
CA SER A 202 -8.44 13.94 -9.34
C SER A 202 -7.05 13.84 -9.97
N ASP A 203 -6.63 14.82 -10.72
CA ASP A 203 -5.27 14.96 -11.28
C ASP A 203 -4.68 16.36 -11.07
N ASN A 204 -5.47 17.29 -10.57
CA ASN A 204 -5.05 18.67 -10.32
C ASN A 204 -5.84 19.31 -9.18
N TYR A 205 -5.27 20.38 -8.64
CA TYR A 205 -5.92 21.33 -7.75
C TYR A 205 -5.55 22.74 -8.18
N ASP A 206 -6.55 23.61 -8.38
CA ASP A 206 -6.38 24.99 -8.81
C ASP A 206 -5.50 25.13 -10.09
N GLY A 207 -5.72 24.25 -11.06
CA GLY A 207 -5.00 24.21 -12.33
C GLY A 207 -3.56 23.68 -12.27
N LYS A 208 -3.08 23.27 -11.08
CA LYS A 208 -1.75 22.70 -10.85
C LYS A 208 -1.86 21.21 -10.65
N LYS A 209 -0.93 20.44 -11.24
CA LYS A 209 -0.86 19.00 -10.99
C LYS A 209 -0.61 18.70 -9.52
N LEU A 210 -1.22 17.61 -9.04
CA LEU A 210 -0.94 17.04 -7.73
C LEU A 210 0.55 16.69 -7.62
N ASN A 211 1.07 16.52 -6.40
CA ASN A 211 2.45 16.08 -6.19
C ASN A 211 2.61 14.60 -6.57
N SER A 212 2.22 13.71 -5.71
CA SER A 212 2.15 12.27 -5.95
C SER A 212 1.21 11.63 -4.92
N PRO A 213 -0.10 11.54 -5.21
CA PRO A 213 -1.08 10.99 -4.26
C PRO A 213 -0.61 9.69 -3.65
N ASN A 214 -0.57 9.64 -2.31
CA ASN A 214 0.04 8.55 -1.56
C ASN A 214 -1.01 7.60 -1.01
N ASP A 215 -1.74 7.94 0.06
CA ASP A 215 -2.77 7.08 0.62
C ASP A 215 -4.18 7.63 0.32
N VAL A 216 -5.16 6.74 0.24
CA VAL A 216 -6.53 7.09 -0.20
C VAL A 216 -7.57 6.30 0.59
N ILE A 217 -8.64 6.97 0.99
CA ILE A 217 -9.80 6.38 1.66
C ILE A 217 -11.10 6.89 1.06
N VAL A 218 -12.18 6.14 1.26
CA VAL A 218 -13.54 6.50 0.84
C VAL A 218 -14.43 6.64 2.06
N ARG A 219 -15.07 7.79 2.20
CA ARG A 219 -16.08 8.04 3.22
C ARG A 219 -17.38 7.32 2.88
N SER A 220 -18.22 7.08 3.89
CA SER A 220 -19.51 6.39 3.73
C SER A 220 -20.48 7.08 2.75
N ASP A 221 -20.33 8.37 2.47
CA ASP A 221 -21.09 9.12 1.46
C ASP A 221 -20.51 9.05 0.05
N GLY A 222 -19.39 8.32 -0.15
CA GLY A 222 -18.69 8.17 -1.43
C GLY A 222 -17.64 9.25 -1.71
N THR A 223 -17.45 10.21 -0.81
CA THR A 223 -16.37 11.22 -0.92
C THR A 223 -15.02 10.54 -0.77
N VAL A 224 -14.10 10.81 -1.70
CA VAL A 224 -12.73 10.27 -1.69
C VAL A 224 -11.80 11.27 -1.00
N TYR A 225 -10.99 10.79 -0.05
CA TYR A 225 -9.96 11.58 0.63
C TYR A 225 -8.60 10.99 0.32
N PHE A 226 -7.58 11.85 0.13
CA PHE A 226 -6.22 11.39 -0.15
C PHE A 226 -5.17 12.36 0.35
N THR A 227 -3.97 11.84 0.57
CA THR A 227 -2.77 12.59 0.92
C THR A 227 -1.90 12.78 -0.32
N ASP A 228 -1.21 13.94 -0.43
CA ASP A 228 -0.45 14.32 -1.63
C ASP A 228 0.96 14.83 -1.28
N PRO A 229 1.81 14.00 -0.64
CA PRO A 229 3.22 14.32 -0.47
C PRO A 229 3.98 14.10 -1.80
N PRO A 230 5.23 14.56 -1.92
CA PRO A 230 6.00 14.41 -3.16
C PRO A 230 6.82 13.10 -3.23
N TYR A 231 6.49 12.07 -2.46
CA TYR A 231 7.30 10.85 -2.33
C TYR A 231 7.45 10.05 -3.63
N GLY A 232 6.47 10.14 -4.53
CA GLY A 232 6.51 9.51 -5.85
C GLY A 232 7.23 10.35 -6.91
N LEU A 233 7.67 11.58 -6.60
CA LEU A 233 8.47 12.39 -7.52
C LEU A 233 9.94 11.98 -7.43
N PRO A 234 10.73 12.02 -8.55
CA PRO A 234 12.13 11.59 -8.57
C PRO A 234 13.04 12.29 -7.56
N HIS A 235 12.82 13.56 -7.31
CA HIS A 235 13.63 14.37 -6.38
C HIS A 235 12.80 14.87 -5.19
N PHE A 236 11.69 14.19 -4.87
CA PHE A 236 10.82 14.49 -3.73
C PHE A 236 10.42 15.99 -3.68
N TYR A 237 10.76 16.68 -2.59
CA TYR A 237 10.41 18.08 -2.36
C TYR A 237 11.11 19.06 -3.31
N ASP A 238 12.29 18.68 -3.82
CA ASP A 238 13.13 19.51 -4.71
C ASP A 238 12.91 19.19 -6.19
N ASP A 239 11.93 18.32 -6.51
CA ASP A 239 11.63 17.95 -7.90
C ASP A 239 11.06 19.15 -8.68
N THR A 240 11.65 19.44 -9.82
CA THR A 240 11.24 20.56 -10.69
C THR A 240 9.85 20.38 -11.30
N ARG A 241 9.30 19.15 -11.29
CA ARG A 241 7.93 18.85 -11.72
C ARG A 241 6.88 19.23 -10.68
N LYS A 242 7.30 19.57 -9.45
CA LYS A 242 6.41 19.95 -8.37
C LYS A 242 5.79 21.32 -8.66
N GLU A 243 4.46 21.37 -8.81
CA GLU A 243 3.72 22.59 -9.16
C GLU A 243 3.04 23.25 -7.95
N THR A 244 2.58 22.42 -6.97
CA THR A 244 1.97 22.94 -5.73
C THR A 244 3.04 23.30 -4.70
N PRO A 245 2.94 24.43 -3.98
CA PRO A 245 3.94 24.82 -2.98
C PRO A 245 3.87 24.01 -1.68
N HIS A 246 2.77 23.30 -1.45
CA HIS A 246 2.46 22.57 -0.22
C HIS A 246 2.27 21.07 -0.46
N GLN A 247 2.20 20.32 0.62
CA GLN A 247 1.77 18.94 0.68
C GLN A 247 0.37 18.93 1.29
N GLY A 248 -0.63 18.59 0.49
CA GLY A 248 -2.02 18.73 0.89
C GLY A 248 -2.65 17.42 1.36
N VAL A 249 -3.66 17.56 2.20
CA VAL A 249 -4.72 16.56 2.34
C VAL A 249 -5.93 17.09 1.58
N TYR A 250 -6.50 16.27 0.73
CA TYR A 250 -7.56 16.65 -0.18
C TYR A 250 -8.80 15.77 -0.02
N MET A 251 -9.96 16.28 -0.44
CA MET A 251 -11.14 15.48 -0.75
C MET A 251 -11.62 15.73 -2.16
N VAL A 252 -12.29 14.74 -2.75
CA VAL A 252 -13.02 14.90 -4.01
C VAL A 252 -14.50 14.65 -3.74
N LYS A 253 -15.29 15.69 -3.94
CA LYS A 253 -16.74 15.67 -3.76
C LYS A 253 -17.41 16.29 -4.96
N ASN A 254 -18.40 15.61 -5.54
CA ASN A 254 -19.12 16.06 -6.74
C ASN A 254 -18.19 16.45 -7.89
N GLY A 255 -17.11 15.67 -8.10
CA GLY A 255 -16.14 15.89 -9.18
C GLY A 255 -15.19 17.08 -8.96
N LYS A 256 -15.19 17.69 -7.76
CA LYS A 256 -14.28 18.79 -7.44
C LYS A 256 -13.25 18.35 -6.41
N THR A 257 -11.98 18.62 -6.69
CA THR A 257 -10.86 18.49 -5.75
C THR A 257 -10.88 19.69 -4.81
N ILE A 258 -10.88 19.44 -3.50
CA ILE A 258 -10.93 20.48 -2.45
C ILE A 258 -9.74 20.24 -1.52
N LEU A 259 -8.93 21.25 -1.32
CA LEU A 259 -7.85 21.23 -0.33
C LEU A 259 -8.44 21.36 1.07
N LEU A 260 -8.09 20.46 1.94
CA LEU A 260 -8.60 20.41 3.32
C LEU A 260 -7.65 21.02 4.33
N THR A 261 -6.35 20.73 4.19
CA THR A 261 -5.30 21.29 5.06
C THR A 261 -3.93 21.22 4.41
N THR A 262 -3.04 22.08 4.84
CA THR A 262 -1.60 22.14 4.50
C THR A 262 -0.73 22.15 5.76
N ASP A 263 -1.30 21.79 6.92
CA ASP A 263 -0.61 21.82 8.21
C ASP A 263 0.54 20.80 8.31
N LEU A 264 0.52 19.76 7.42
CA LEU A 264 1.48 18.66 7.45
C LEU A 264 2.55 18.87 6.38
N GLY A 265 3.81 18.72 6.77
CA GLY A 265 4.93 18.79 5.84
C GLY A 265 5.13 17.55 5.00
N GLY A 266 4.64 16.38 5.47
CA GLY A 266 4.69 15.09 4.78
C GLY A 266 3.49 14.22 5.16
N PRO A 267 2.24 14.56 4.72
CA PRO A 267 1.08 13.72 4.98
C PRO A 267 1.22 12.37 4.30
N ASN A 268 1.00 11.27 5.06
CA ASN A 268 1.18 9.91 4.56
C ASN A 268 -0.11 9.09 4.78
N GLY A 269 -0.16 8.17 5.74
CA GLY A 269 -1.33 7.37 6.03
C GLY A 269 -2.54 8.18 6.46
N ILE A 270 -3.74 7.75 6.07
CA ILE A 270 -5.00 8.45 6.34
C ILE A 270 -6.09 7.46 6.73
N ALA A 271 -6.89 7.78 7.77
CA ALA A 271 -8.00 6.95 8.21
C ALA A 271 -9.08 7.77 8.93
N PHE A 272 -10.35 7.35 8.80
CA PHE A 272 -11.45 7.87 9.62
C PHE A 272 -11.59 7.12 10.95
N SER A 273 -12.13 7.82 11.96
CA SER A 273 -12.76 7.14 13.10
C SER A 273 -13.96 6.30 12.64
N PRO A 274 -14.40 5.27 13.41
CA PRO A 274 -15.50 4.39 12.99
C PRO A 274 -16.84 5.12 12.74
N ASP A 275 -17.05 6.27 13.39
CA ASP A 275 -18.21 7.15 13.25
C ASP A 275 -17.98 8.31 12.25
N GLU A 276 -16.83 8.34 11.60
CA GLU A 276 -16.38 9.35 10.63
C GLU A 276 -16.38 10.80 11.16
N LYS A 277 -16.41 10.99 12.49
CA LYS A 277 -16.32 12.33 13.10
C LYS A 277 -14.90 12.87 13.16
N TYR A 278 -13.92 11.98 13.08
CA TYR A 278 -12.50 12.35 13.07
C TYR A 278 -11.80 11.78 11.85
N LEU A 279 -10.88 12.56 11.31
CA LEU A 279 -9.88 12.12 10.33
C LEU A 279 -8.51 12.14 11.01
N TYR A 280 -7.79 11.02 10.87
CA TYR A 280 -6.41 10.88 11.31
C TYR A 280 -5.48 10.89 10.11
N VAL A 281 -4.34 11.58 10.23
CA VAL A 281 -3.32 11.64 9.19
C VAL A 281 -1.94 11.54 9.84
N THR A 282 -1.12 10.60 9.37
CA THR A 282 0.29 10.54 9.78
C THR A 282 1.09 11.61 9.03
N ASN A 283 2.06 12.21 9.72
CA ASN A 283 2.96 13.21 9.16
C ASN A 283 4.41 12.77 9.33
N TRP A 284 5.13 12.67 8.22
CA TRP A 284 6.56 12.40 8.20
C TRP A 284 7.27 13.44 7.33
N ASP A 285 7.79 14.51 7.95
CA ASP A 285 8.47 15.58 7.23
C ASP A 285 9.99 15.40 7.30
N ILE A 286 10.57 14.91 6.22
CA ILE A 286 12.01 14.67 6.11
C ILE A 286 12.84 15.95 5.92
N ARG A 287 12.19 17.10 5.66
CA ARG A 287 12.88 18.41 5.52
C ARG A 287 13.18 19.01 6.88
N ASP A 288 12.39 18.66 7.90
CA ASP A 288 12.68 19.05 9.27
C ASP A 288 13.94 18.30 9.73
N ILE A 289 14.88 19.03 10.31
CA ILE A 289 16.11 18.46 10.88
C ILE A 289 15.82 17.36 11.92
N HIS A 290 14.68 17.44 12.59
CA HIS A 290 14.20 16.45 13.56
C HIS A 290 13.35 15.35 12.91
N ARG A 291 13.12 15.41 11.59
CA ARG A 291 12.26 14.47 10.84
C ARG A 291 10.92 14.27 11.53
N THR A 292 10.14 15.35 11.62
CA THR A 292 8.88 15.38 12.37
C THR A 292 8.00 14.16 12.10
N LYS A 293 7.70 13.42 13.17
CA LYS A 293 6.90 12.19 13.19
C LYS A 293 5.71 12.37 14.11
N THR A 294 4.57 12.80 13.56
CA THR A 294 3.36 13.10 14.33
C THR A 294 2.11 12.52 13.68
N LEU A 295 1.17 12.08 14.51
CA LEU A 295 -0.17 11.73 14.09
C LEU A 295 -1.09 12.90 14.39
N TRP A 296 -1.77 13.40 13.38
CA TRP A 296 -2.74 14.49 13.51
C TRP A 296 -4.16 13.95 13.53
N ARG A 297 -5.04 14.63 14.25
CA ARG A 297 -6.47 14.39 14.27
C ARG A 297 -7.22 15.67 13.96
N TYR A 298 -8.15 15.58 13.03
CA TYR A 298 -9.06 16.67 12.61
C TYR A 298 -10.51 16.28 12.90
N GLU A 299 -11.33 17.25 13.22
CA GLU A 299 -12.79 17.08 13.26
C GLU A 299 -13.36 17.20 11.85
N VAL A 300 -14.17 16.22 11.43
CA VAL A 300 -14.82 16.19 10.13
C VAL A 300 -16.19 16.88 10.25
N GLN A 301 -16.38 17.90 9.44
CA GLN A 301 -17.64 18.65 9.39
C GLN A 301 -18.70 17.92 8.55
N ALA A 302 -19.95 18.36 8.61
CA ALA A 302 -21.07 17.75 7.86
C ALA A 302 -20.86 17.83 6.32
N ASP A 303 -20.18 18.87 5.85
CA ASP A 303 -19.82 19.03 4.42
C ASP A 303 -18.60 18.22 3.99
N GLY A 304 -17.90 17.60 4.96
CA GLY A 304 -16.67 16.83 4.75
C GLY A 304 -15.38 17.63 4.97
N THR A 305 -15.46 18.93 5.21
CA THR A 305 -14.28 19.76 5.52
C THR A 305 -13.72 19.46 6.90
N LEU A 306 -12.49 19.90 7.16
CA LEU A 306 -11.77 19.64 8.40
C LEU A 306 -11.68 20.90 9.27
N ARG A 307 -11.72 20.71 10.59
CA ARG A 307 -11.47 21.75 11.60
C ARG A 307 -10.70 21.19 12.79
N ASN A 308 -10.20 22.11 13.61
CA ASN A 308 -9.59 21.80 14.92
C ASN A 308 -8.47 20.76 14.82
N GLY A 309 -7.61 20.88 13.78
CA GLY A 309 -6.45 20.04 13.61
C GLY A 309 -5.49 20.14 14.79
N LYS A 310 -5.05 18.99 15.31
CA LYS A 310 -4.06 18.95 16.40
C LYS A 310 -3.26 17.66 16.36
N VAL A 311 -2.05 17.72 16.89
CA VAL A 311 -1.24 16.53 17.15
C VAL A 311 -1.98 15.65 18.15
N PHE A 312 -2.21 14.40 17.75
CA PHE A 312 -2.88 13.38 18.55
C PHE A 312 -1.90 12.45 19.23
N PHE A 313 -0.78 12.14 18.55
CA PHE A 313 0.35 11.40 19.10
C PHE A 313 1.65 11.87 18.47
N ASP A 314 2.75 11.79 19.23
CA ASP A 314 4.05 12.33 18.86
C ASP A 314 5.15 11.27 19.06
N TRP A 315 5.91 10.96 17.98
CA TRP A 315 7.06 10.06 18.00
C TRP A 315 8.40 10.80 17.89
N ASN A 316 8.43 12.12 17.95
CA ASN A 316 9.68 12.89 17.77
C ASN A 316 10.76 12.57 18.80
N LEU A 317 10.37 12.03 19.97
CA LEU A 317 11.29 11.58 21.00
C LEU A 317 11.84 10.17 20.78
N THR A 318 11.42 9.46 19.73
CA THR A 318 12.02 8.17 19.38
C THR A 318 13.35 8.40 18.66
N GLU A 319 14.40 7.69 19.07
CA GLU A 319 15.74 7.77 18.47
C GLU A 319 15.78 7.21 17.04
N ASP A 320 14.74 6.47 16.64
CA ASP A 320 14.64 5.82 15.35
C ASP A 320 14.17 6.80 14.27
N ASP A 321 14.91 6.87 13.17
CA ASP A 321 14.64 7.73 12.01
C ASP A 321 13.59 7.16 11.04
N GLU A 322 12.97 6.02 11.36
CA GLU A 322 11.97 5.42 10.50
C GLU A 322 10.73 6.31 10.32
N ALA A 323 10.14 6.20 9.14
CA ALA A 323 8.96 6.98 8.77
C ALA A 323 7.73 6.63 9.63
N LEU A 324 6.83 7.58 9.79
CA LEU A 324 5.41 7.29 9.97
C LEU A 324 4.82 7.02 8.60
N ASP A 325 4.05 5.92 8.48
CA ASP A 325 3.53 5.47 7.21
C ASP A 325 2.02 5.21 7.29
N GLY A 326 1.50 4.16 6.68
CA GLY A 326 0.10 3.84 6.66
C GLY A 326 -0.54 3.59 8.03
N MET A 327 -1.85 3.65 8.09
CA MET A 327 -2.62 3.42 9.31
C MET A 327 -4.01 2.87 9.02
N LYS A 328 -4.60 2.19 10.03
CA LYS A 328 -6.02 1.79 10.03
C LYS A 328 -6.62 1.95 11.43
N VAL A 329 -7.94 2.01 11.46
CA VAL A 329 -8.72 2.11 12.70
C VAL A 329 -9.66 0.91 12.78
N ASP A 330 -9.83 0.32 13.98
CA ASP A 330 -10.78 -0.76 14.19
C ASP A 330 -12.18 -0.24 14.58
N LYS A 331 -13.15 -1.14 14.75
CA LYS A 331 -14.54 -0.79 15.08
C LYS A 331 -14.69 -0.12 16.45
N GLU A 332 -13.73 -0.29 17.33
CA GLU A 332 -13.71 0.29 18.69
C GLU A 332 -12.96 1.62 18.73
N GLY A 333 -12.36 2.04 17.60
CA GLY A 333 -11.61 3.29 17.48
C GLY A 333 -10.15 3.16 17.85
N ASN A 334 -9.61 1.94 18.03
CA ASN A 334 -8.19 1.77 18.23
C ASN A 334 -7.44 1.98 16.90
N LEU A 335 -6.30 2.66 17.00
CA LEU A 335 -5.49 3.02 15.84
C LEU A 335 -4.29 2.07 15.72
N TYR A 336 -4.07 1.59 14.53
CA TYR A 336 -2.92 0.78 14.14
C TYR A 336 -2.08 1.63 13.20
N VAL A 337 -0.87 2.02 13.66
CA VAL A 337 -0.04 3.00 12.95
C VAL A 337 1.33 2.40 12.66
N SER A 338 1.73 2.38 11.39
CA SER A 338 3.10 2.07 11.02
C SER A 338 4.00 3.21 11.50
N ALA A 339 4.90 2.90 12.43
CA ALA A 339 5.72 3.88 13.13
C ALA A 339 7.09 3.25 13.48
N PRO A 340 8.05 4.05 13.98
CA PRO A 340 9.37 3.56 14.33
C PRO A 340 9.34 2.29 15.19
N GLY A 341 10.06 1.26 14.74
CA GLY A 341 10.17 -0.02 15.43
C GLY A 341 8.95 -0.93 15.33
N GLY A 342 8.00 -0.70 14.38
CA GLY A 342 6.91 -1.61 14.11
C GLY A 342 5.52 -0.99 13.98
N LEU A 343 4.48 -1.80 14.13
CA LEU A 343 3.09 -1.36 14.12
C LEU A 343 2.65 -1.02 15.55
N TRP A 344 2.37 0.25 15.81
CA TRP A 344 1.92 0.74 17.12
C TRP A 344 0.40 0.66 17.23
N ILE A 345 -0.10 0.27 18.40
CA ILE A 345 -1.53 0.18 18.70
C ILE A 345 -1.86 1.19 19.79
N LEU A 346 -2.67 2.19 19.42
CA LEU A 346 -3.17 3.22 20.31
C LEU A 346 -4.67 3.00 20.53
N ASN A 347 -5.18 3.30 21.74
CA ASN A 347 -6.61 3.34 21.90
C ASN A 347 -7.22 4.65 21.33
N ALA A 348 -8.56 4.74 21.32
CA ALA A 348 -9.28 5.92 20.81
C ALA A 348 -8.94 7.24 21.54
N ALA A 349 -8.36 7.17 22.74
CA ALA A 349 -7.90 8.34 23.49
C ALA A 349 -6.42 8.70 23.21
N GLY A 350 -5.71 7.92 22.39
CA GLY A 350 -4.30 8.13 22.05
C GLY A 350 -3.33 7.47 23.02
N LYS A 351 -3.79 6.62 23.94
CA LYS A 351 -2.91 5.88 24.86
C LYS A 351 -2.29 4.69 24.12
N LEU A 352 -0.96 4.54 24.20
CA LEU A 352 -0.25 3.39 23.67
C LEU A 352 -0.61 2.12 24.44
N LEU A 353 -1.07 1.09 23.72
CA LEU A 353 -1.41 -0.22 24.27
C LEU A 353 -0.30 -1.25 24.02
N GLY A 354 0.37 -1.18 22.89
CA GLY A 354 1.44 -2.12 22.54
C GLY A 354 1.91 -1.97 21.11
N LYS A 355 2.76 -2.92 20.70
CA LYS A 355 3.37 -2.96 19.37
C LYS A 355 3.37 -4.36 18.78
N ILE A 356 3.22 -4.46 17.47
CA ILE A 356 3.50 -5.65 16.69
C ILE A 356 4.79 -5.37 15.91
N VAL A 357 5.79 -6.21 16.11
CA VAL A 357 7.09 -6.13 15.43
C VAL A 357 7.22 -7.31 14.49
N THR A 358 7.39 -7.05 13.23
CA THR A 358 7.66 -8.01 12.16
C THR A 358 9.14 -7.97 11.77
N PRO A 359 9.70 -9.02 11.15
CA PRO A 359 11.08 -9.00 10.67
C PRO A 359 11.41 -7.85 9.72
N GLU A 360 10.43 -7.44 8.92
CA GLU A 360 10.49 -6.26 8.05
C GLU A 360 9.49 -5.24 8.56
N ARG A 361 9.86 -3.95 8.55
CA ARG A 361 8.98 -2.89 9.05
C ARG A 361 7.67 -2.83 8.24
N PRO A 362 6.50 -2.85 8.89
CA PRO A 362 5.24 -2.59 8.21
C PRO A 362 5.25 -1.20 7.54
N ALA A 363 4.75 -1.10 6.31
CA ALA A 363 4.49 0.16 5.64
C ALA A 363 3.01 0.54 5.80
N ASN A 364 2.10 -0.39 5.51
CA ASN A 364 0.67 -0.15 5.58
C ASN A 364 -0.09 -1.43 5.99
N MET A 365 -1.39 -1.35 6.16
CA MET A 365 -2.22 -2.49 6.56
C MET A 365 -3.64 -2.40 6.00
N ALA A 366 -4.34 -3.55 5.98
CA ALA A 366 -5.75 -3.64 5.62
C ALA A 366 -6.47 -4.68 6.47
N TRP A 367 -7.71 -4.41 6.81
CA TRP A 367 -8.63 -5.41 7.33
C TRP A 367 -9.04 -6.35 6.21
N GLY A 368 -9.12 -7.65 6.47
CA GLY A 368 -9.53 -8.64 5.49
C GLY A 368 -10.28 -9.83 6.10
N ASP A 369 -10.60 -10.81 5.28
CA ASP A 369 -11.41 -11.99 5.59
C ASP A 369 -12.78 -11.62 6.18
N ASP A 370 -13.01 -11.96 7.45
CA ASP A 370 -14.19 -11.63 8.25
C ASP A 370 -14.10 -10.24 8.93
N GLY A 371 -13.13 -9.42 8.54
CA GLY A 371 -12.80 -8.13 9.15
C GLY A 371 -11.91 -8.23 10.39
N LYS A 372 -11.53 -9.44 10.82
CA LYS A 372 -10.67 -9.68 11.99
C LYS A 372 -9.25 -10.10 11.66
N THR A 373 -8.90 -10.24 10.41
CA THR A 373 -7.52 -10.41 9.97
C THR A 373 -6.96 -9.04 9.58
N LEU A 374 -5.86 -8.65 10.20
CA LEU A 374 -5.08 -7.49 9.79
C LEU A 374 -3.94 -8.00 8.91
N TYR A 375 -4.00 -7.67 7.63
CA TYR A 375 -2.92 -7.87 6.66
C TYR A 375 -1.98 -6.68 6.73
N MET A 376 -0.68 -6.92 6.68
CA MET A 376 0.36 -5.89 6.73
C MET A 376 1.27 -6.05 5.52
N THR A 377 1.46 -4.97 4.77
CA THR A 377 2.54 -4.82 3.80
C THR A 377 3.79 -4.35 4.54
N ALA A 378 4.92 -4.98 4.30
CA ALA A 378 6.15 -4.69 5.02
C ALA A 378 7.37 -4.92 4.11
N HIS A 379 7.96 -3.85 3.61
CA HIS A 379 9.06 -3.89 2.65
C HIS A 379 8.85 -4.90 1.52
N THR A 380 9.49 -6.05 1.59
CA THR A 380 9.47 -7.07 0.53
C THR A 380 8.47 -8.20 0.78
N SER A 381 7.63 -8.08 1.81
CA SER A 381 6.80 -9.18 2.30
C SER A 381 5.40 -8.78 2.72
N LEU A 382 4.52 -9.77 2.80
CA LEU A 382 3.20 -9.67 3.42
C LEU A 382 3.14 -10.47 4.72
N TYR A 383 2.49 -9.89 5.71
CA TYR A 383 2.21 -10.53 7.00
C TYR A 383 0.71 -10.46 7.31
N LYS A 384 0.26 -11.29 8.25
CA LYS A 384 -1.09 -11.23 8.82
C LYS A 384 -1.08 -11.55 10.30
N ILE A 385 -2.11 -11.04 10.98
CA ILE A 385 -2.40 -11.32 12.39
C ILE A 385 -3.91 -11.30 12.64
N ARG A 386 -4.39 -12.10 13.57
CA ARG A 386 -5.81 -12.07 14.01
C ARG A 386 -6.00 -11.02 15.10
N ILE A 387 -7.03 -10.18 14.94
CA ILE A 387 -7.44 -9.12 15.87
C ILE A 387 -8.89 -9.38 16.30
N LYS A 388 -9.18 -9.24 17.60
CA LYS A 388 -10.52 -9.51 18.15
C LYS A 388 -11.56 -8.48 17.73
N SER A 389 -11.21 -7.19 17.81
CA SER A 389 -12.11 -6.06 17.51
C SER A 389 -12.45 -5.99 16.02
N GLY A 390 -11.43 -6.13 15.17
CA GLY A 390 -11.57 -6.07 13.72
C GLY A 390 -11.98 -4.69 13.19
N GLY A 391 -11.89 -4.52 11.86
CA GLY A 391 -12.20 -3.28 11.18
C GLY A 391 -13.51 -3.28 10.41
N LYS A 392 -13.85 -2.11 9.85
CA LYS A 392 -14.91 -1.94 8.86
C LYS A 392 -14.32 -1.98 7.46
N PHE A 393 -15.10 -2.47 6.52
CA PHE A 393 -14.81 -2.31 5.09
C PHE A 393 -15.54 -1.07 4.56
N SER A 394 -14.94 -0.38 3.61
CA SER A 394 -15.49 0.85 3.02
C SER A 394 -16.81 0.63 2.24
N TRP A 395 -17.12 -0.60 1.87
CA TRP A 395 -18.37 -0.95 1.18
C TRP A 395 -19.50 -1.46 2.11
N GLN A 396 -19.26 -1.54 3.42
CA GLN A 396 -20.28 -1.95 4.42
C GLN A 396 -21.06 -0.77 5.00
#